data_b6bac1551178170d1eee9c7ec2df0b22
#
_entry.id   b6bac1551178170d1eee9c7ec2df0b22
#
_cell.length_a   1.000
_cell.length_b   1.000
_cell.length_c   1.000
_cell.angle_alpha   90.00
_cell.angle_beta   90.00
_cell.angle_gamma   90.00
#
_symmetry.space_group_name_H-M   'P 1'
#
loop_
_entity.id
_entity.type
_entity.pdbx_description
1 polymer ?
#
loop_
_entity_poly.entity_id
_entity_poly.type
_entity_poly.pdbx_seq_one_letter_code
_entity_poly.pdbx_strand_id
1 'polypeptide(L)'
;KYSSLNELIYEEIKAKIINNELKPNEKLDVDFLSNSLGVSRTPVTNALKSLNKDGYVIINPRSGSYVRELSKEELSCIFNFREALESQVIREVISIADMQVLDGFGDEFRKLLNIEPDGGLDAKKRLVEDFFDIEMRFHEYLIDLCPKIIGDEIKNLIDLTKRIRILHITYNVNSAPLEKFHYEIKIHCQLIEALR
;
A
#
# COMPACT_ATOMS: atom_id res chain seq x y z
N LYS A 1 4.21 -20.08 11.72
CA LYS A 1 4.53 -20.63 10.38
C LYS A 1 5.91 -20.11 10.02
N TYR A 2 6.88 -20.98 9.76
CA TYR A 2 8.17 -20.55 9.22
C TYR A 2 7.94 -20.20 7.75
N SER A 3 8.14 -18.92 7.39
CA SER A 3 8.14 -18.48 5.99
C SER A 3 9.29 -19.18 5.26
N SER A 4 9.05 -19.64 4.05
CA SER A 4 10.13 -20.21 3.23
C SER A 4 11.15 -19.12 2.89
N LEU A 5 12.39 -19.52 2.61
CA LEU A 5 13.43 -18.55 2.18
C LEU A 5 12.97 -17.75 0.95
N ASN A 6 12.24 -18.40 0.04
CA ASN A 6 11.68 -17.73 -1.14
C ASN A 6 10.65 -16.64 -0.77
N GLU A 7 9.79 -16.90 0.23
CA GLU A 7 8.82 -15.91 0.73
C GLU A 7 9.54 -14.73 1.39
N LEU A 8 10.56 -14.97 2.21
CA LEU A 8 11.32 -13.90 2.85
C LEU A 8 12.00 -12.98 1.82
N ILE A 9 12.61 -13.56 0.78
CA ILE A 9 13.25 -12.81 -0.30
C ILE A 9 12.20 -12.04 -1.14
N TYR A 10 11.06 -12.66 -1.41
CA TYR A 10 9.94 -12.01 -2.09
C TYR A 10 9.49 -10.77 -1.34
N GLU A 11 9.20 -10.90 -0.03
CA GLU A 11 8.75 -9.77 0.81
C GLU A 11 9.81 -8.66 0.91
N GLU A 12 11.08 -9.03 1.04
CA GLU A 12 12.19 -8.06 1.11
C GLU A 12 12.30 -7.24 -0.20
N ILE A 13 12.27 -7.91 -1.36
CA ILE A 13 12.33 -7.21 -2.66
C ILE A 13 11.06 -6.39 -2.89
N LYS A 14 9.88 -6.94 -2.55
CA LYS A 14 8.60 -6.24 -2.62
C LYS A 14 8.62 -4.95 -1.79
N ALA A 15 9.10 -5.03 -0.55
CA ALA A 15 9.21 -3.86 0.32
C ALA A 15 10.12 -2.78 -0.28
N LYS A 16 11.27 -3.16 -0.84
CA LYS A 16 12.17 -2.21 -1.53
C LYS A 16 11.52 -1.54 -2.74
N ILE A 17 10.69 -2.27 -3.49
CA ILE A 17 9.93 -1.70 -4.61
C ILE A 17 8.87 -0.73 -4.10
N ILE A 18 8.09 -1.13 -3.09
CA ILE A 18 7.02 -0.30 -2.51
C ILE A 18 7.61 0.98 -1.90
N ASN A 19 8.70 0.87 -1.15
CA ASN A 19 9.39 2.01 -0.53
C ASN A 19 10.19 2.88 -1.53
N ASN A 20 10.10 2.53 -2.83
CA ASN A 20 10.83 3.23 -3.89
C ASN A 20 12.36 3.28 -3.70
N GLU A 21 12.92 2.30 -2.99
CA GLU A 21 14.35 2.04 -2.94
C GLU A 21 14.83 1.48 -4.29
N LEU A 22 14.04 0.55 -4.86
CA LEU A 22 14.17 0.08 -6.24
C LEU A 22 13.20 0.90 -7.12
N LYS A 23 13.75 1.66 -8.06
CA LYS A 23 12.99 2.65 -8.86
C LYS A 23 12.21 2.01 -10.00
N PRO A 24 11.13 2.66 -10.53
CA PRO A 24 10.47 2.26 -11.77
C PRO A 24 11.50 2.12 -12.89
N ASN A 25 11.34 1.06 -13.70
CA ASN A 25 12.24 0.72 -14.81
C ASN A 25 13.68 0.36 -14.40
N GLU A 26 13.99 0.32 -13.11
CA GLU A 26 15.29 -0.12 -12.64
C GLU A 26 15.50 -1.60 -12.93
N LYS A 27 16.70 -1.93 -13.44
CA LYS A 27 17.09 -3.30 -13.74
C LYS A 27 17.41 -4.05 -12.43
N LEU A 28 16.77 -5.18 -12.26
CA LEU A 28 16.98 -6.07 -11.12
C LEU A 28 18.04 -7.12 -11.46
N ASP A 29 19.28 -6.85 -11.04
CA ASP A 29 20.39 -7.76 -11.25
C ASP A 29 20.37 -8.87 -10.20
N VAL A 30 20.25 -10.14 -10.66
CA VAL A 30 20.15 -11.31 -9.78
C VAL A 30 21.43 -11.52 -8.96
N ASP A 31 22.60 -11.24 -9.53
CA ASP A 31 23.87 -11.42 -8.83
C ASP A 31 24.05 -10.36 -7.74
N PHE A 32 23.72 -9.12 -8.05
CA PHE A 32 23.72 -8.03 -7.08
C PHE A 32 22.75 -8.32 -5.92
N LEU A 33 21.50 -8.67 -6.23
CA LEU A 33 20.49 -9.01 -5.21
C LEU A 33 20.89 -10.21 -4.37
N SER A 34 21.45 -11.27 -5.00
CA SER A 34 21.92 -12.46 -4.29
C SER A 34 23.02 -12.13 -3.30
N ASN A 35 24.00 -11.34 -3.73
CA ASN A 35 25.11 -10.90 -2.89
C ASN A 35 24.63 -10.00 -1.72
N SER A 36 23.75 -9.04 -2.01
CA SER A 36 23.24 -8.10 -1.00
C SER A 36 22.37 -8.79 0.06
N LEU A 37 21.63 -9.85 -0.33
CA LEU A 37 20.77 -10.61 0.57
C LEU A 37 21.48 -11.82 1.22
N GLY A 38 22.73 -12.11 0.82
CA GLY A 38 23.50 -13.24 1.36
C GLY A 38 22.93 -14.61 0.99
N VAL A 39 22.30 -14.74 -0.19
CA VAL A 39 21.64 -15.96 -0.66
C VAL A 39 22.14 -16.38 -2.04
N SER A 40 21.80 -17.60 -2.47
CA SER A 40 22.10 -18.05 -3.85
C SER A 40 21.15 -17.42 -4.88
N ARG A 41 21.49 -17.53 -6.18
CA ARG A 41 20.70 -16.97 -7.30
C ARG A 41 19.31 -17.59 -7.43
N THR A 42 19.15 -18.86 -7.08
CA THR A 42 17.91 -19.63 -7.29
C THR A 42 16.73 -19.00 -6.52
N PRO A 43 16.79 -18.78 -5.20
CA PRO A 43 15.67 -18.18 -4.46
C PRO A 43 15.37 -16.75 -4.91
N VAL A 44 16.38 -15.96 -5.31
CA VAL A 44 16.15 -14.61 -5.89
C VAL A 44 15.39 -14.71 -7.22
N THR A 45 15.81 -15.62 -8.09
CA THR A 45 15.12 -15.84 -9.37
C THR A 45 13.66 -16.28 -9.16
N ASN A 46 13.40 -17.13 -8.17
CA ASN A 46 12.03 -17.56 -7.83
C ASN A 46 11.20 -16.39 -7.28
N ALA A 47 11.77 -15.60 -6.39
CA ALA A 47 11.10 -14.40 -5.87
C ALA A 47 10.75 -13.40 -7.00
N LEU A 48 11.68 -13.15 -7.94
CA LEU A 48 11.40 -12.28 -9.10
C LEU A 48 10.29 -12.84 -10.00
N LYS A 49 10.19 -14.16 -10.18
CA LYS A 49 9.07 -14.78 -10.92
C LYS A 49 7.73 -14.55 -10.20
N SER A 50 7.70 -14.71 -8.88
CA SER A 50 6.50 -14.42 -8.09
C SER A 50 6.12 -12.94 -8.17
N LEU A 51 7.09 -12.03 -8.01
CA LEU A 51 6.88 -10.58 -8.16
C LEU A 51 6.39 -10.19 -9.57
N ASN A 52 6.83 -10.91 -10.61
CA ASN A 52 6.33 -10.72 -11.97
C ASN A 52 4.87 -11.15 -12.09
N LYS A 53 4.49 -12.28 -11.49
CA LYS A 53 3.10 -12.75 -11.45
C LYS A 53 2.19 -11.73 -10.76
N ASP A 54 2.67 -11.15 -9.67
CA ASP A 54 1.91 -10.20 -8.85
C ASP A 54 2.00 -8.75 -9.36
N GLY A 55 2.67 -8.52 -10.49
CA GLY A 55 2.66 -7.24 -11.19
C GLY A 55 3.68 -6.20 -10.72
N TYR A 56 4.64 -6.55 -9.86
CA TYR A 56 5.69 -5.65 -9.38
C TYR A 56 6.92 -5.58 -10.29
N VAL A 57 7.16 -6.64 -11.04
CA VAL A 57 8.34 -6.83 -11.89
C VAL A 57 7.92 -7.22 -13.30
N ILE A 58 8.70 -6.82 -14.29
CA ILE A 58 8.61 -7.29 -15.67
C ILE A 58 9.84 -8.16 -15.96
N ILE A 59 9.64 -9.40 -16.41
CA ILE A 59 10.72 -10.28 -16.86
C ILE A 59 10.75 -10.31 -18.36
N ASN A 60 11.79 -9.74 -18.96
CA ASN A 60 12.02 -9.80 -20.40
C ASN A 60 13.04 -10.90 -20.71
N PRO A 61 12.68 -11.91 -21.54
CA PRO A 61 13.52 -13.10 -21.76
C PRO A 61 14.95 -12.82 -22.23
N ARG A 62 15.21 -11.66 -22.87
CA ARG A 62 16.51 -11.31 -23.45
C ARG A 62 17.23 -10.16 -22.74
N SER A 63 16.54 -9.37 -21.94
CA SER A 63 17.11 -8.15 -21.32
C SER A 63 17.16 -8.20 -19.81
N GLY A 64 16.45 -9.14 -19.18
CA GLY A 64 16.44 -9.34 -17.72
C GLY A 64 15.16 -8.90 -17.04
N SER A 65 15.24 -8.69 -15.72
CA SER A 65 14.12 -8.30 -14.88
C SER A 65 14.19 -6.82 -14.56
N TYR A 66 13.04 -6.15 -14.50
CA TYR A 66 12.92 -4.71 -14.25
C TYR A 66 11.75 -4.44 -13.30
N VAL A 67 11.88 -3.42 -12.47
CA VAL A 67 10.78 -2.91 -11.66
C VAL A 67 9.70 -2.37 -12.60
N ARG A 68 8.46 -2.85 -12.47
CA ARG A 68 7.35 -2.38 -13.30
C ARG A 68 7.02 -0.92 -12.98
N GLU A 69 6.86 -0.11 -14.01
CA GLU A 69 6.19 1.17 -13.96
C GLU A 69 4.73 0.99 -14.33
N LEU A 70 3.83 1.62 -13.58
CA LEU A 70 2.40 1.64 -13.89
C LEU A 70 2.08 2.91 -14.68
N SER A 71 1.38 2.77 -15.80
CA SER A 71 0.88 3.91 -16.56
C SER A 71 -0.25 4.62 -15.80
N LYS A 72 -0.58 5.85 -16.18
CA LYS A 72 -1.69 6.60 -15.58
C LYS A 72 -3.03 5.88 -15.79
N GLU A 73 -3.20 5.26 -16.93
CA GLU A 73 -4.38 4.48 -17.31
C GLU A 73 -4.51 3.24 -16.43
N GLU A 74 -3.41 2.49 -16.24
CA GLU A 74 -3.37 1.33 -15.34
C GLU A 74 -3.69 1.74 -13.90
N LEU A 75 -3.10 2.84 -13.42
CA LEU A 75 -3.37 3.37 -12.08
C LEU A 75 -4.84 3.75 -11.91
N SER A 76 -5.42 4.48 -12.86
CA SER A 76 -6.83 4.84 -12.83
C SER A 76 -7.72 3.59 -12.79
N CYS A 77 -7.39 2.59 -13.58
CA CYS A 77 -8.11 1.30 -13.59
C CYS A 77 -8.02 0.60 -12.22
N ILE A 78 -6.82 0.52 -11.64
CA ILE A 78 -6.61 -0.10 -10.31
C ILE A 78 -7.41 0.63 -9.23
N PHE A 79 -7.40 1.97 -9.22
CA PHE A 79 -8.17 2.75 -8.25
C PHE A 79 -9.68 2.53 -8.38
N ASN A 80 -10.22 2.49 -9.61
CA ASN A 80 -11.64 2.21 -9.85
C ASN A 80 -12.03 0.80 -9.39
N PHE A 81 -11.17 -0.19 -9.64
CA PHE A 81 -11.38 -1.56 -9.14
C PHE A 81 -11.36 -1.62 -7.62
N ARG A 82 -10.41 -0.95 -6.99
CA ARG A 82 -10.32 -0.87 -5.52
C ARG A 82 -11.59 -0.27 -4.95
N GLU A 83 -12.04 0.88 -5.48
CA GLU A 83 -13.27 1.55 -5.02
C GLU A 83 -14.48 0.60 -5.07
N ALA A 84 -14.64 -0.12 -6.19
CA ALA A 84 -15.73 -1.08 -6.34
C ALA A 84 -15.64 -2.25 -5.35
N LEU A 85 -14.44 -2.84 -5.19
CA LEU A 85 -14.22 -3.97 -4.29
C LEU A 85 -14.30 -3.56 -2.82
N GLU A 86 -13.68 -2.46 -2.43
CA GLU A 86 -13.71 -1.96 -1.06
C GLU A 86 -15.12 -1.55 -0.64
N SER A 87 -15.92 -0.97 -1.56
CA SER A 87 -17.34 -0.70 -1.33
C SER A 87 -18.15 -1.98 -1.10
N GLN A 88 -17.84 -3.05 -1.82
CA GLN A 88 -18.48 -4.35 -1.61
C GLN A 88 -18.04 -4.98 -0.28
N VAL A 89 -16.75 -4.91 0.06
CA VAL A 89 -16.23 -5.36 1.37
C VAL A 89 -17.03 -4.74 2.50
N ILE A 90 -17.18 -3.42 2.50
CA ILE A 90 -17.92 -2.71 3.55
C ILE A 90 -19.32 -3.28 3.70
N ARG A 91 -20.06 -3.50 2.60
CA ARG A 91 -21.42 -4.07 2.63
C ARG A 91 -21.48 -5.47 3.25
N GLU A 92 -20.46 -6.29 2.97
CA GLU A 92 -20.42 -7.68 3.47
C GLU A 92 -20.02 -7.75 4.95
N VAL A 93 -19.11 -6.88 5.41
CA VAL A 93 -18.51 -7.00 6.73
C VAL A 93 -19.12 -6.10 7.79
N ILE A 94 -19.96 -5.12 7.39
CA ILE A 94 -20.53 -4.15 8.33
C ILE A 94 -21.28 -4.79 9.50
N SER A 95 -21.99 -5.90 9.26
CA SER A 95 -22.75 -6.58 10.29
C SER A 95 -21.91 -7.40 11.26
N ILE A 96 -20.63 -7.63 10.95
CA ILE A 96 -19.69 -8.43 11.76
C ILE A 96 -18.50 -7.62 12.27
N ALA A 97 -18.35 -6.39 11.82
CA ALA A 97 -17.30 -5.50 12.26
C ALA A 97 -17.48 -5.13 13.74
N ASP A 98 -16.38 -5.12 14.49
CA ASP A 98 -16.41 -4.70 15.90
C ASP A 98 -16.49 -3.17 15.97
N MET A 99 -17.60 -2.67 16.53
CA MET A 99 -17.84 -1.23 16.66
C MET A 99 -16.81 -0.54 17.55
N GLN A 100 -16.24 -1.21 18.55
CA GLN A 100 -15.19 -0.61 19.40
C GLN A 100 -13.91 -0.38 18.60
N VAL A 101 -13.59 -1.30 17.69
CA VAL A 101 -12.44 -1.15 16.79
C VAL A 101 -12.66 -0.01 15.81
N LEU A 102 -13.85 0.08 15.22
CA LEU A 102 -14.21 1.17 14.29
C LEU A 102 -14.20 2.54 15.01
N ASP A 103 -14.72 2.63 16.22
CA ASP A 103 -14.67 3.83 17.03
C ASP A 103 -13.22 4.26 17.34
N GLY A 104 -12.35 3.29 17.60
CA GLY A 104 -10.92 3.52 17.78
C GLY A 104 -10.29 4.21 16.57
N PHE A 105 -10.54 3.73 15.35
CA PHE A 105 -10.09 4.37 14.11
C PHE A 105 -10.70 5.78 13.96
N GLY A 106 -12.00 5.92 14.26
CA GLY A 106 -12.65 7.23 14.24
C GLY A 106 -12.00 8.25 15.17
N ASP A 107 -11.58 7.82 16.36
CA ASP A 107 -10.86 8.67 17.31
C ASP A 107 -9.46 9.04 16.80
N GLU A 108 -8.74 8.10 16.18
CA GLU A 108 -7.45 8.37 15.58
C GLU A 108 -7.57 9.39 14.43
N PHE A 109 -8.53 9.22 13.51
CA PHE A 109 -8.80 10.19 12.44
C PHE A 109 -9.17 11.57 12.98
N ARG A 110 -10.05 11.65 14.00
CA ARG A 110 -10.45 12.92 14.62
C ARG A 110 -9.28 13.65 15.26
N LYS A 111 -8.34 12.94 15.86
CA LYS A 111 -7.10 13.56 16.42
C LYS A 111 -6.30 14.26 15.34
N LEU A 112 -6.20 13.68 14.12
CA LEU A 112 -5.48 14.32 13.01
C LEU A 112 -6.12 15.62 12.54
N LEU A 113 -7.46 15.75 12.61
CA LEU A 113 -8.17 16.99 12.25
C LEU A 113 -7.81 18.17 13.16
N ASN A 114 -7.38 17.90 14.40
CA ASN A 114 -7.02 18.90 15.38
C ASN A 114 -5.52 19.29 15.35
N ILE A 115 -4.75 18.64 14.46
CA ILE A 115 -3.33 18.98 14.29
C ILE A 115 -3.25 20.11 13.27
N GLU A 116 -2.97 21.33 13.76
CA GLU A 116 -2.50 22.40 12.89
C GLU A 116 -0.99 22.26 12.73
N PRO A 117 -0.48 22.07 11.50
CA PRO A 117 0.95 21.91 11.31
C PRO A 117 1.69 23.25 11.40
N ASP A 118 1.86 23.76 12.62
CA ASP A 118 2.67 24.97 12.89
C ASP A 118 4.17 24.76 12.62
N GLY A 119 4.58 23.52 12.36
CA GLY A 119 5.97 23.09 12.25
C GLY A 119 6.55 23.09 10.84
N GLY A 120 5.93 23.73 9.87
CA GLY A 120 6.42 23.75 8.48
C GLY A 120 6.31 22.40 7.77
N LEU A 121 7.25 22.14 6.85
CA LEU A 121 7.21 20.97 5.96
C LEU A 121 7.23 19.62 6.69
N ASP A 122 8.07 19.48 7.71
CA ASP A 122 8.25 18.23 8.44
C ASP A 122 7.00 17.86 9.26
N ALA A 123 6.29 18.85 9.80
CA ALA A 123 5.04 18.62 10.50
C ALA A 123 3.93 18.18 9.55
N LYS A 124 3.85 18.82 8.37
CA LYS A 124 2.91 18.42 7.31
C LYS A 124 3.19 17.00 6.81
N LYS A 125 4.46 16.66 6.61
CA LYS A 125 4.86 15.33 6.20
C LYS A 125 4.43 14.27 7.21
N ARG A 126 4.69 14.49 8.50
CA ARG A 126 4.25 13.58 9.59
C ARG A 126 2.74 13.41 9.61
N LEU A 127 1.96 14.51 9.51
CA LEU A 127 0.50 14.41 9.46
C LEU A 127 0.01 13.53 8.31
N VAL A 128 0.63 13.65 7.14
CA VAL A 128 0.28 12.85 5.98
C VAL A 128 0.70 11.38 6.15
N GLU A 129 1.86 11.13 6.74
CA GLU A 129 2.33 9.78 7.08
C GLU A 129 1.39 9.11 8.10
N ASP A 130 1.02 9.82 9.17
CA ASP A 130 0.09 9.33 10.19
C ASP A 130 -1.30 9.04 9.60
N PHE A 131 -1.80 9.92 8.72
CA PHE A 131 -3.07 9.69 8.02
C PHE A 131 -3.03 8.39 7.21
N PHE A 132 -2.00 8.19 6.40
CA PHE A 132 -1.89 6.99 5.58
C PHE A 132 -1.69 5.72 6.41
N ASP A 133 -1.02 5.79 7.56
CA ASP A 133 -0.90 4.65 8.47
C ASP A 133 -2.27 4.24 9.02
N ILE A 134 -3.05 5.19 9.52
CA ILE A 134 -4.40 4.92 10.04
C ILE A 134 -5.31 4.40 8.91
N GLU A 135 -5.30 5.04 7.74
CA GLU A 135 -6.08 4.63 6.57
C GLU A 135 -5.77 3.18 6.16
N MET A 136 -4.50 2.82 6.12
CA MET A 136 -4.07 1.47 5.78
C MET A 136 -4.58 0.44 6.79
N ARG A 137 -4.40 0.69 8.09
CA ARG A 137 -4.87 -0.22 9.16
C ARG A 137 -6.38 -0.35 9.17
N PHE A 138 -7.12 0.73 8.92
CA PHE A 138 -8.58 0.70 8.81
C PHE A 138 -9.05 -0.18 7.65
N HIS A 139 -8.50 0.02 6.45
CA HIS A 139 -8.84 -0.80 5.29
C HIS A 139 -8.42 -2.26 5.47
N GLU A 140 -7.23 -2.53 6.01
CA GLU A 140 -6.76 -3.89 6.31
C GLU A 140 -7.68 -4.60 7.31
N TYR A 141 -8.14 -3.91 8.36
CA TYR A 141 -9.10 -4.45 9.32
C TYR A 141 -10.39 -4.92 8.63
N LEU A 142 -10.99 -4.06 7.79
CA LEU A 142 -12.22 -4.43 7.07
C LEU A 142 -12.01 -5.60 6.10
N ILE A 143 -10.88 -5.63 5.40
CA ILE A 143 -10.54 -6.68 4.46
C ILE A 143 -10.28 -8.02 5.16
N ASP A 144 -9.69 -7.99 6.36
CA ASP A 144 -9.42 -9.19 7.16
C ASP A 144 -10.70 -9.88 7.68
N LEU A 145 -11.82 -9.17 7.71
CA LEU A 145 -13.13 -9.75 8.00
C LEU A 145 -13.72 -10.53 6.80
N CYS A 146 -13.19 -10.31 5.60
CA CYS A 146 -13.64 -11.01 4.39
C CYS A 146 -13.08 -12.43 4.30
N PRO A 147 -13.73 -13.33 3.52
CA PRO A 147 -13.11 -14.60 3.15
C PRO A 147 -11.73 -14.39 2.54
N LYS A 148 -10.76 -15.18 3.00
CA LYS A 148 -9.33 -15.01 2.68
C LYS A 148 -9.05 -14.84 1.18
N ILE A 149 -9.73 -15.62 0.32
CA ILE A 149 -9.55 -15.59 -1.13
C ILE A 149 -9.84 -14.19 -1.73
N ILE A 150 -10.83 -13.48 -1.18
CA ILE A 150 -11.19 -12.12 -1.62
C ILE A 150 -10.22 -11.11 -1.00
N GLY A 151 -9.93 -11.25 0.30
CA GLY A 151 -9.03 -10.35 1.01
C GLY A 151 -7.62 -10.32 0.42
N ASP A 152 -7.07 -11.46 0.06
CA ASP A 152 -5.73 -11.55 -0.55
C ASP A 152 -5.65 -10.79 -1.89
N GLU A 153 -6.68 -10.88 -2.74
CA GLU A 153 -6.72 -10.16 -4.03
C GLU A 153 -6.82 -8.64 -3.85
N ILE A 154 -7.65 -8.20 -2.90
CA ILE A 154 -7.79 -6.76 -2.61
C ILE A 154 -6.49 -6.21 -2.01
N LYS A 155 -5.85 -6.93 -1.10
CA LYS A 155 -4.56 -6.54 -0.52
C LYS A 155 -3.48 -6.38 -1.59
N ASN A 156 -3.44 -7.26 -2.57
CA ASN A 156 -2.49 -7.13 -3.68
C ASN A 156 -2.72 -5.83 -4.49
N LEU A 157 -3.97 -5.47 -4.77
CA LEU A 157 -4.30 -4.20 -5.45
C LEU A 157 -3.92 -2.98 -4.60
N ILE A 158 -4.16 -3.03 -3.29
CA ILE A 158 -3.75 -1.97 -2.35
C ILE A 158 -2.23 -1.81 -2.36
N ASP A 159 -1.49 -2.91 -2.26
CA ASP A 159 -0.04 -2.91 -2.26
C ASP A 159 0.56 -2.32 -3.55
N LEU A 160 -0.03 -2.63 -4.72
CA LEU A 160 0.39 -2.01 -5.99
C LEU A 160 0.26 -0.49 -5.98
N THR A 161 -0.72 0.05 -5.23
CA THR A 161 -0.94 1.51 -5.12
C THR A 161 -0.19 2.16 -3.96
N LYS A 162 0.28 1.40 -2.94
CA LYS A 162 1.09 1.92 -1.82
C LYS A 162 2.28 2.74 -2.29
N ARG A 163 2.98 2.26 -3.31
CA ARG A 163 4.12 2.95 -3.91
C ARG A 163 3.77 4.35 -4.41
N ILE A 164 2.62 4.50 -5.05
CA ILE A 164 2.16 5.79 -5.56
C ILE A 164 1.90 6.76 -4.41
N ARG A 165 1.33 6.28 -3.31
CA ARG A 165 1.13 7.08 -2.09
C ARG A 165 2.47 7.55 -1.51
N ILE A 166 3.44 6.66 -1.39
CA ILE A 166 4.79 7.00 -0.91
C ILE A 166 5.44 8.05 -1.81
N LEU A 167 5.35 7.89 -3.13
CA LEU A 167 5.84 8.88 -4.09
C LEU A 167 5.10 10.22 -3.93
N HIS A 168 3.79 10.19 -3.74
CA HIS A 168 3.00 11.40 -3.51
C HIS A 168 3.43 12.13 -2.23
N ILE A 169 3.61 11.42 -1.14
CA ILE A 169 4.12 11.97 0.12
C ILE A 169 5.51 12.57 -0.09
N THR A 170 6.41 11.83 -0.74
CA THR A 170 7.81 12.24 -0.88
C THR A 170 7.99 13.45 -1.77
N TYR A 171 7.24 13.54 -2.89
CA TYR A 171 7.47 14.55 -3.92
C TYR A 171 6.42 15.67 -3.95
N ASN A 172 5.19 15.40 -3.50
CA ASN A 172 4.07 16.33 -3.65
C ASN A 172 3.54 16.91 -2.32
N VAL A 173 4.04 16.43 -1.18
CA VAL A 173 3.59 16.94 0.13
C VAL A 173 3.73 18.45 0.25
N ASN A 174 4.73 19.03 -0.43
CA ASN A 174 4.97 20.48 -0.46
C ASN A 174 3.90 21.25 -1.23
N SER A 175 3.40 20.67 -2.32
CA SER A 175 2.47 21.32 -3.25
C SER A 175 1.00 20.96 -2.99
N ALA A 176 0.73 19.83 -2.32
CA ALA A 176 -0.63 19.45 -2.00
C ALA A 176 -1.21 20.35 -0.89
N PRO A 177 -2.38 20.97 -1.10
CA PRO A 177 -3.01 21.75 -0.05
C PRO A 177 -3.42 20.87 1.13
N LEU A 178 -3.21 21.35 2.35
CA LEU A 178 -3.54 20.62 3.58
C LEU A 178 -5.04 20.32 3.68
N GLU A 179 -5.86 21.22 3.13
CA GLU A 179 -7.32 21.08 3.07
C GLU A 179 -7.76 19.80 2.37
N LYS A 180 -6.99 19.30 1.40
CA LYS A 180 -7.28 18.03 0.73
C LYS A 180 -7.19 16.87 1.71
N PHE A 181 -6.15 16.80 2.53
CA PHE A 181 -5.99 15.75 3.54
C PHE A 181 -7.06 15.85 4.64
N HIS A 182 -7.37 17.05 5.10
CA HIS A 182 -8.46 17.26 6.05
C HIS A 182 -9.82 16.84 5.47
N TYR A 183 -10.03 17.02 4.17
CA TYR A 183 -11.24 16.53 3.51
C TYR A 183 -11.30 15.00 3.48
N GLU A 184 -10.21 14.33 3.12
CA GLU A 184 -10.12 12.86 3.11
C GLU A 184 -10.30 12.28 4.52
N ILE A 185 -9.70 12.88 5.55
CA ILE A 185 -9.91 12.49 6.95
C ILE A 185 -11.38 12.61 7.36
N LYS A 186 -12.05 13.72 6.99
CA LYS A 186 -13.48 13.92 7.27
C LYS A 186 -14.36 12.86 6.61
N ILE A 187 -14.03 12.46 5.37
CA ILE A 187 -14.74 11.36 4.69
C ILE A 187 -14.64 10.07 5.50
N HIS A 188 -13.44 9.72 6.00
CA HIS A 188 -13.27 8.51 6.82
C HIS A 188 -14.04 8.58 8.14
N CYS A 189 -14.05 9.74 8.81
CA CYS A 189 -14.90 9.94 9.99
C CYS A 189 -16.38 9.74 9.67
N GLN A 190 -16.88 10.33 8.57
CA GLN A 190 -18.28 10.19 8.14
C GLN A 190 -18.61 8.74 7.75
N LEU A 191 -17.67 8.05 7.09
CA LEU A 191 -17.84 6.63 6.77
C LEU A 191 -18.02 5.80 8.04
N ILE A 192 -17.15 5.96 9.05
CA ILE A 192 -17.24 5.25 10.31
C ILE A 192 -18.55 5.57 11.04
N GLU A 193 -19.00 6.83 11.02
CA GLU A 193 -20.29 7.22 11.59
C GLU A 193 -21.47 6.58 10.85
N ALA A 194 -21.40 6.44 9.54
CA ALA A 194 -22.44 5.80 8.73
C ALA A 194 -22.48 4.27 8.90
N LEU A 195 -21.39 3.66 9.40
CA LEU A 195 -21.29 2.23 9.68
C LEU A 195 -21.90 1.86 11.06
N ARG A 196 -22.24 2.82 11.90
CA ARG A 196 -22.94 2.63 13.19
C ARG A 196 -24.44 2.38 12.98
#